data_ee2c434ff15dbfdc88d76958101b8c3a
#
_entry.id   ee2c434ff15dbfdc88d76958101b8c3a
#
_cell.length_a   1.000
_cell.length_b   1.000
_cell.length_c   1.000
_cell.angle_alpha   90.00
_cell.angle_beta   90.00
_cell.angle_gamma   90.00
#
_symmetry.space_group_name_H-M   'P 1'
#
loop_
_entity.id
_entity.type
_entity.pdbx_description
1 polymer ?
#
loop_
_entity_poly.entity_id
_entity_poly.type
_entity_poly.pdbx_seq_one_letter_code
_entity_poly.pdbx_strand_id
1 'polypeptide(L)'
;MTTINKKHISDLILMEAYADLHKVKDKISLFEKKYNLNFENFEKRIHSEKENFEKYDDYIEWKAYIAQLKDIQQKIKDIKRGKLQIS
;
A
#
# COMPACT_ATOMS: atom_id res chain seq x y z
N MET A 1 1.27 -27.85 25.65
CA MET A 1 0.46 -26.67 25.40
C MET A 1 1.34 -25.58 24.80
N THR A 2 0.92 -25.06 23.69
CA THR A 2 1.70 -24.05 22.99
C THR A 2 1.42 -22.67 23.58
N THR A 3 2.45 -22.04 24.12
CA THR A 3 2.32 -20.67 24.63
C THR A 3 2.64 -19.70 23.50
N ILE A 4 1.64 -18.88 23.12
CA ILE A 4 1.84 -17.85 22.13
C ILE A 4 2.37 -16.62 22.85
N ASN A 5 3.60 -16.22 22.57
CA ASN A 5 4.19 -15.04 23.15
C ASN A 5 4.05 -13.84 22.19
N LYS A 6 4.34 -12.66 22.74
CA LYS A 6 4.22 -11.40 22.00
C LYS A 6 5.06 -11.37 20.72
N LYS A 7 6.27 -11.92 20.80
CA LYS A 7 7.19 -11.99 19.64
C LYS A 7 6.60 -12.82 18.51
N HIS A 8 6.01 -13.97 18.84
CA HIS A 8 5.40 -14.86 17.85
C HIS A 8 4.23 -14.17 17.15
N ILE A 9 3.39 -13.48 17.91
CA ILE A 9 2.27 -12.73 17.35
C ILE A 9 2.78 -11.61 16.44
N SER A 10 3.81 -10.89 16.87
CA SER A 10 4.42 -9.82 16.06
C SER A 10 4.97 -10.34 14.74
N ASP A 11 5.61 -11.51 14.75
CA ASP A 11 6.15 -12.13 13.55
C ASP A 11 5.04 -12.50 12.57
N LEU A 12 3.92 -13.04 13.06
CA LEU A 12 2.78 -13.38 12.21
C LEU A 12 2.15 -12.15 11.58
N ILE A 13 1.98 -11.10 12.36
CA ILE A 13 1.42 -9.82 11.86
C ILE A 13 2.36 -9.20 10.84
N LEU A 14 3.66 -9.29 11.09
CA LEU A 14 4.67 -8.76 10.16
C LEU A 14 4.63 -9.51 8.82
N MET A 15 4.51 -10.84 8.85
CA MET A 15 4.39 -11.64 7.63
C MET A 15 3.15 -11.25 6.84
N GLU A 16 2.02 -11.07 7.51
CA GLU A 16 0.78 -10.62 6.89
C GLU A 16 0.93 -9.23 6.26
N ALA A 17 1.58 -8.31 6.99
CA ALA A 17 1.83 -6.97 6.49
C ALA A 17 2.70 -6.97 5.24
N TYR A 18 3.73 -7.82 5.17
CA TYR A 18 4.55 -7.95 3.98
C TYR A 18 3.77 -8.55 2.81
N ALA A 19 2.87 -9.50 3.06
CA ALA A 19 2.01 -10.05 2.01
C ALA A 19 1.10 -8.96 1.44
N ASP A 20 0.51 -8.13 2.31
CA ASP A 20 -0.33 -7.00 1.88
C ASP A 20 0.50 -5.98 1.10
N LEU A 21 1.74 -5.73 1.54
CA LEU A 21 2.65 -4.82 0.86
C LEU A 21 2.89 -5.26 -0.58
N HIS A 22 3.15 -6.55 -0.80
CA HIS A 22 3.37 -7.09 -2.14
C HIS A 22 2.14 -6.93 -3.02
N LYS A 23 0.95 -7.21 -2.49
CA LYS A 23 -0.29 -7.06 -3.24
C LYS A 23 -0.51 -5.63 -3.70
N VAL A 24 -0.30 -4.67 -2.80
CA VAL A 24 -0.47 -3.25 -3.11
C VAL A 24 0.57 -2.79 -4.12
N LYS A 25 1.82 -3.19 -3.96
CA LYS A 25 2.89 -2.85 -4.91
C LYS A 25 2.60 -3.40 -6.30
N ASP A 26 2.04 -4.61 -6.39
CA ASP A 26 1.67 -5.19 -7.68
C ASP A 26 0.58 -4.38 -8.35
N LYS A 27 -0.43 -3.93 -7.59
CA LYS A 27 -1.49 -3.07 -8.13
C LYS A 27 -0.94 -1.75 -8.65
N ILE A 28 -0.07 -1.12 -7.87
CA ILE A 28 0.58 0.13 -8.27
C ILE A 28 1.41 -0.08 -9.54
N SER A 29 2.17 -1.19 -9.60
CA SER A 29 2.98 -1.52 -10.76
C SER A 29 2.15 -1.69 -12.04
N LEU A 30 0.96 -2.27 -11.92
CA LEU A 30 0.05 -2.41 -13.07
C LEU A 30 -0.36 -1.06 -13.63
N PHE A 31 -0.67 -0.09 -12.76
CA PHE A 31 -0.99 1.26 -13.21
C PHE A 31 0.21 1.96 -13.83
N GLU A 32 1.40 1.81 -13.24
CA GLU A 32 2.63 2.38 -13.79
C GLU A 32 2.90 1.85 -15.20
N LYS A 33 2.68 0.56 -15.41
CA LYS A 33 2.85 -0.06 -16.73
C LYS A 33 1.78 0.39 -17.71
N LYS A 34 0.54 0.49 -17.24
CA LYS A 34 -0.59 0.91 -18.08
C LYS A 34 -0.37 2.31 -18.68
N TYR A 35 0.11 3.23 -17.87
CA TYR A 35 0.28 4.63 -18.27
C TYR A 35 1.72 5.02 -18.58
N ASN A 36 2.67 4.13 -18.29
CA ASN A 36 4.11 4.39 -18.44
C ASN A 36 4.55 5.66 -17.72
N LEU A 37 4.00 5.88 -16.53
CA LEU A 37 4.25 7.04 -15.68
C LEU A 37 4.24 6.60 -14.22
N ASN A 38 4.95 7.35 -13.36
CA ASN A 38 4.75 7.20 -11.93
C ASN A 38 3.49 7.98 -11.51
N PHE A 39 3.03 7.77 -10.28
CA PHE A 39 1.79 8.39 -9.80
C PHE A 39 1.85 9.91 -9.84
N GLU A 40 2.96 10.51 -9.42
CA GLU A 40 3.10 11.98 -9.39
C GLU A 40 2.90 12.60 -10.77
N ASN A 41 3.51 12.02 -11.79
CA ASN A 41 3.37 12.51 -13.16
C ASN A 41 2.00 12.24 -13.72
N PHE A 42 1.40 11.10 -13.38
CA PHE A 42 0.03 10.79 -13.76
C PHE A 42 -0.95 11.78 -13.15
N GLU A 43 -0.79 12.10 -11.87
CA GLU A 43 -1.63 13.07 -11.17
C GLU A 43 -1.57 14.44 -11.84
N LYS A 44 -0.39 14.90 -12.21
CA LYS A 44 -0.23 16.17 -12.92
C LYS A 44 -0.96 16.15 -14.26
N ARG A 45 -0.87 15.05 -14.98
CA ARG A 45 -1.54 14.90 -16.27
C ARG A 45 -3.05 14.90 -16.12
N ILE A 46 -3.58 14.21 -15.12
CA ILE A 46 -5.03 14.16 -14.84
C ILE A 46 -5.58 15.56 -14.57
N HIS A 47 -4.87 16.38 -13.83
CA HIS A 47 -5.30 17.74 -13.51
C HIS A 47 -5.28 18.67 -14.72
N SER A 48 -4.47 18.36 -15.74
CA SER A 48 -4.38 19.17 -16.95
C SER A 48 -5.32 18.68 -18.05
N GLU A 49 -5.76 17.42 -18.03
CA GLU A 49 -6.66 16.85 -19.02
C GLU A 49 -8.11 16.94 -18.50
N LYS A 50 -9.02 17.38 -19.38
CA LYS A 50 -10.44 17.47 -19.05
C LYS A 50 -11.18 16.24 -19.56
N GLU A 51 -12.08 15.72 -18.74
CA GLU A 51 -13.14 14.78 -19.15
C GLU A 51 -12.67 13.43 -19.71
N ASN A 52 -11.75 12.74 -19.00
CA ASN A 52 -11.50 11.34 -19.28
C ASN A 52 -11.89 10.52 -18.05
N PHE A 53 -13.12 10.00 -18.05
CA PHE A 53 -13.67 9.30 -16.89
C PHE A 53 -12.89 8.02 -16.55
N GLU A 54 -12.42 7.29 -17.55
CA GLU A 54 -11.63 6.08 -17.32
C GLU A 54 -10.33 6.39 -16.59
N LYS A 55 -9.60 7.41 -17.04
CA LYS A 55 -8.37 7.84 -16.37
C LYS A 55 -8.65 8.36 -14.97
N TYR A 56 -9.75 9.04 -14.79
CA TYR A 56 -10.12 9.58 -13.48
C TYR A 56 -10.43 8.46 -12.49
N ASP A 57 -11.14 7.42 -12.93
CA ASP A 57 -11.40 6.25 -12.09
C ASP A 57 -10.10 5.56 -11.70
N ASP A 58 -9.19 5.40 -12.66
CA ASP A 58 -7.87 4.81 -12.39
C ASP A 58 -7.06 5.70 -11.43
N TYR A 59 -7.17 7.00 -11.56
CA TYR A 59 -6.53 7.95 -10.67
C TYR A 59 -6.99 7.77 -9.22
N ILE A 60 -8.28 7.69 -9.01
CA ILE A 60 -8.85 7.49 -7.66
C ILE A 60 -8.39 6.17 -7.06
N GLU A 61 -8.44 5.10 -7.86
CA GLU A 61 -8.02 3.77 -7.42
C GLU A 61 -6.53 3.74 -7.11
N TRP A 62 -5.70 4.28 -8.00
CA TRP A 62 -4.26 4.34 -7.81
C TRP A 62 -3.91 5.15 -6.56
N LYS A 63 -4.57 6.28 -6.37
CA LYS A 63 -4.37 7.13 -5.20
C LYS A 63 -4.69 6.38 -3.90
N ALA A 64 -5.76 5.57 -3.91
CA ALA A 64 -6.11 4.73 -2.77
C ALA A 64 -5.00 3.71 -2.47
N TYR A 65 -4.43 3.09 -3.49
CA TYR A 65 -3.32 2.14 -3.30
C TYR A 65 -2.07 2.81 -2.77
N ILE A 66 -1.76 4.04 -3.21
CA ILE A 66 -0.64 4.81 -2.68
C ILE A 66 -0.84 5.08 -1.18
N ALA A 67 -2.06 5.44 -0.77
CA ALA A 67 -2.38 5.65 0.64
C ALA A 67 -2.23 4.34 1.44
N GLN A 68 -2.72 3.23 0.91
CA GLN A 68 -2.56 1.92 1.53
C GLN A 68 -1.09 1.54 1.69
N LEU A 69 -0.29 1.82 0.66
CA LEU A 69 1.15 1.54 0.71
C LEU A 69 1.81 2.26 1.88
N LYS A 70 1.51 3.53 2.06
CA LYS A 70 2.05 4.34 3.16
C LYS A 70 1.63 3.78 4.52
N ASP A 71 0.37 3.40 4.65
CA ASP A 71 -0.16 2.84 5.89
C ASP A 71 0.51 1.51 6.23
N ILE A 72 0.67 0.63 5.24
CA ILE A 72 1.33 -0.67 5.44
C ILE A 72 2.80 -0.47 5.82
N GLN A 73 3.49 0.44 5.14
CA GLN A 73 4.89 0.74 5.45
C GLN A 73 5.04 1.27 6.87
N GLN A 74 4.13 2.12 7.32
CA GLN A 74 4.13 2.64 8.68
C GLN A 74 3.87 1.53 9.69
N LYS A 75 2.91 0.66 9.41
CA LYS A 75 2.60 -0.49 10.24
C LYS A 75 3.83 -1.40 10.42
N ILE A 76 4.53 -1.68 9.32
CA ILE A 76 5.74 -2.50 9.37
C ILE A 76 6.81 -1.84 10.25
N LYS A 77 7.01 -0.54 10.11
CA LYS A 77 7.97 0.19 10.95
C LYS A 77 7.59 0.10 12.42
N ASP A 78 6.32 0.27 12.73
CA ASP A 78 5.83 0.24 14.11
C ASP A 78 6.02 -1.16 14.72
N ILE A 79 5.73 -2.21 13.96
CA ILE A 79 5.94 -3.59 14.42
C ILE A 79 7.42 -3.84 14.70
N LYS A 80 8.31 -3.41 13.80
CA LYS A 80 9.76 -3.60 13.95
C LYS A 80 10.32 -2.83 15.13
N ARG A 81 9.71 -1.70 15.49
CA ARG A 81 10.12 -0.89 16.64
C ARG A 81 9.51 -1.38 17.95
N GLY A 82 8.72 -2.42 17.92
CA GLY A 82 8.04 -2.94 19.11
C GLY A 82 6.90 -2.08 19.59
N LYS A 83 6.34 -1.23 18.74
CA LYS A 83 5.22 -0.35 19.09
C LYS A 83 3.87 -1.01 18.91
N LEU A 84 3.84 -2.27 18.47
CA LEU A 84 2.59 -2.98 18.28
C LEU A 84 1.89 -3.17 19.62
N GLN A 85 0.67 -2.66 19.72
CA GLN A 85 -0.16 -2.89 20.88
C GLN A 85 -1.08 -4.08 20.59
N ILE A 86 -0.94 -5.10 21.42
CA ILE A 86 -1.80 -6.28 21.36
C ILE A 86 -2.79 -6.15 22.50
N SER A 87 -3.99 -5.79 22.15
CA SER A 87 -5.06 -5.67 23.14
C SER A 87 -6.04 -6.81 22.98
#